data_f2ee2d2b77e32d7d48b3e04f930d177f
#
_entry.id   f2ee2d2b77e32d7d48b3e04f930d177f
#
_cell.length_a   1.000
_cell.length_b   1.000
_cell.length_c   1.000
_cell.angle_alpha   90.00
_cell.angle_beta   90.00
_cell.angle_gamma   90.00
#
_symmetry.space_group_name_H-M   'P 1'
#
loop_
_entity.id
_entity.type
_entity.pdbx_description
1 polymer ?
#
loop_
_entity_poly.entity_id
_entity_poly.type
_entity_poly.pdbx_seq_one_letter_code
_entity_poly.pdbx_strand_id
1 'polypeptide(L)'
;MAMQSGGHGVKRVQLTAPQIHEEATSGAEEEDDEESLDRISRLPDDILGEIISLLPTKEGARTQTLASRWRHLWRTAPLNLDCRDLPADDNGNLLGAFLSAHTGPVHRLCLPSRHLRDRAAAVDVWLRSPTLDSLQVLEFYLDTPIRYGSFMHSPPASIFRFSATLRTATIAQCHIPDNAIETLRFPQLQKLELVEVKISEGSLASLITSGCPALESLLLDTCGSFHICGLRINSPTLKIIGVFSRFVELIIEDAPSLERLLNLILHMKMRLTVISAPKLKTLGYISEYADSKMTFGSTSIQDLRIDSLAAVVCTVKTLAIHSNFNLHMVIDLMRCFPCLENLYMKIRKSTTGVANSWRRKHRNFLTSHDIRLKTIFLGYYQGIWAHVDFVTFFVLNAKVLESIRLEVGSRDFNERYFAEQHSVLQMEKRASRGARLCFKTPCDHDAPHVMHVGDLDSADPFACG
;
A
#
# COMPACT_ATOMS: atom_id res chain seq x y z
N MET A 1 39.74 1.20 52.13
CA MET A 1 39.55 2.52 52.71
C MET A 1 38.08 2.85 52.58
N ALA A 2 37.42 2.89 53.73
CA ALA A 2 36.00 3.17 53.90
C ALA A 2 35.73 4.70 53.86
N MET A 3 34.49 5.07 53.50
CA MET A 3 33.70 6.17 54.10
C MET A 3 32.40 6.31 53.31
N GLN A 4 31.26 5.92 53.90
CA GLN A 4 30.29 6.69 54.69
C GLN A 4 29.49 7.66 53.81
N SER A 5 28.23 7.35 53.49
CA SER A 5 26.94 7.56 54.23
C SER A 5 26.53 9.06 54.28
N GLY A 6 25.42 9.38 53.74
CA GLY A 6 24.72 10.66 53.90
C GLY A 6 23.25 10.54 53.42
N GLY A 7 22.37 10.14 54.34
CA GLY A 7 20.93 10.12 54.10
C GLY A 7 20.34 11.53 54.30
N HIS A 8 19.37 11.91 53.45
CA HIS A 8 18.50 13.03 53.74
C HIS A 8 17.04 12.57 53.73
N GLY A 9 16.45 12.62 54.92
CA GLY A 9 15.04 12.36 55.15
C GLY A 9 14.15 13.44 54.57
N VAL A 10 13.08 13.04 53.94
CA VAL A 10 11.97 13.88 53.49
C VAL A 10 10.86 13.80 54.55
N LYS A 11 10.55 14.91 55.13
CA LYS A 11 9.48 15.12 56.11
C LYS A 11 8.11 14.97 55.46
N ARG A 12 7.33 14.10 56.09
CA ARG A 12 5.89 13.92 55.84
C ARG A 12 5.14 15.09 56.48
N VAL A 13 4.46 15.91 55.70
CA VAL A 13 3.53 16.95 56.19
C VAL A 13 2.12 16.33 56.22
N GLN A 14 1.60 16.23 57.45
CA GLN A 14 0.17 15.93 57.69
C GLN A 14 -0.59 17.25 57.53
N LEU A 15 -1.60 17.22 56.68
CA LEU A 15 -2.63 18.28 56.62
C LEU A 15 -3.91 17.73 57.27
N THR A 16 -4.27 18.37 58.35
CA THR A 16 -5.49 18.23 59.11
C THR A 16 -6.68 18.78 58.34
N ALA A 17 -7.78 18.04 58.36
CA ALA A 17 -9.10 18.44 57.85
C ALA A 17 -9.84 19.40 58.78
N PRO A 18 -10.61 20.36 58.31
CA PRO A 18 -11.57 21.10 59.12
C PRO A 18 -12.89 20.34 59.17
N GLN A 19 -13.44 20.17 60.38
CA GLN A 19 -14.81 19.75 60.64
C GLN A 19 -15.78 20.89 60.29
N ILE A 20 -16.84 20.59 59.58
CA ILE A 20 -18.01 21.47 59.45
C ILE A 20 -19.26 20.66 59.83
N HIS A 21 -20.10 21.29 60.58
CA HIS A 21 -21.32 20.84 61.26
C HIS A 21 -22.35 20.23 60.30
N GLU A 22 -23.03 19.20 60.82
CA GLU A 22 -24.29 18.65 60.30
C GLU A 22 -25.42 19.66 60.46
N GLU A 23 -26.17 19.90 59.40
CA GLU A 23 -27.60 20.22 59.46
C GLU A 23 -28.36 19.25 58.58
N ALA A 24 -29.24 18.52 59.22
CA ALA A 24 -30.14 17.53 58.59
C ALA A 24 -31.25 18.24 57.81
N THR A 25 -31.33 18.01 56.51
CA THR A 25 -32.54 18.16 55.75
C THR A 25 -32.81 16.88 55.00
N SER A 26 -33.92 16.22 55.36
CA SER A 26 -34.48 15.07 54.71
C SER A 26 -34.96 15.44 53.30
N GLY A 27 -34.23 14.98 52.27
CA GLY A 27 -34.66 14.93 50.90
C GLY A 27 -34.40 13.50 50.43
N ALA A 28 -35.43 12.81 50.00
CA ALA A 28 -35.27 11.51 49.35
C ALA A 28 -34.45 11.70 48.07
N GLU A 29 -33.20 11.38 48.14
CA GLU A 29 -32.36 11.17 46.96
C GLU A 29 -32.71 9.78 46.44
N GLU A 30 -33.48 9.75 45.31
CA GLU A 30 -33.54 8.60 44.44
C GLU A 30 -32.10 8.34 44.02
N GLU A 31 -31.46 7.35 44.63
CA GLU A 31 -30.23 6.74 44.11
C GLU A 31 -30.60 6.18 42.73
N ASP A 32 -30.36 6.97 41.66
CA ASP A 32 -30.18 6.46 40.33
C ASP A 32 -28.95 5.54 40.38
N ASP A 33 -29.17 4.30 40.75
CA ASP A 33 -28.33 3.20 40.39
C ASP A 33 -28.27 3.19 38.87
N GLU A 34 -27.36 3.97 38.28
CA GLU A 34 -26.82 3.72 36.97
C GLU A 34 -26.11 2.38 37.04
N GLU A 35 -26.89 1.32 37.07
CA GLU A 35 -26.49 -0.02 36.71
C GLU A 35 -25.71 0.14 35.42
N SER A 36 -24.41 0.01 35.51
CA SER A 36 -23.50 0.00 34.38
C SER A 36 -24.00 -1.05 33.39
N LEU A 37 -24.91 -0.61 32.53
CA LEU A 37 -25.65 -1.44 31.61
C LEU A 37 -24.68 -2.05 30.64
N ASP A 38 -24.32 -3.32 30.84
CA ASP A 38 -23.57 -4.12 29.86
C ASP A 38 -24.42 -4.24 28.58
N ARG A 39 -24.32 -3.20 27.77
CA ARG A 39 -25.05 -3.08 26.49
C ARG A 39 -24.58 -4.14 25.49
N ILE A 40 -23.34 -4.60 25.60
CA ILE A 40 -22.78 -5.60 24.69
C ILE A 40 -23.40 -6.96 24.94
N SER A 41 -23.55 -7.38 26.21
CA SER A 41 -24.16 -8.65 26.54
C SER A 41 -25.66 -8.75 26.19
N ARG A 42 -26.33 -7.62 25.91
CA ARG A 42 -27.72 -7.59 25.44
C ARG A 42 -27.88 -7.78 23.93
N LEU A 43 -26.79 -7.73 23.16
CA LEU A 43 -26.88 -7.93 21.72
C LEU A 43 -27.23 -9.39 21.37
N PRO A 44 -27.96 -9.62 20.25
CA PRO A 44 -28.20 -10.96 19.72
C PRO A 44 -26.93 -11.70 19.42
N ASP A 45 -26.95 -13.03 19.45
CA ASP A 45 -25.79 -13.88 19.19
C ASP A 45 -25.18 -13.66 17.79
N ASP A 46 -26.04 -13.43 16.79
CA ASP A 46 -25.59 -13.15 15.42
C ASP A 46 -24.72 -11.88 15.36
N ILE A 47 -25.15 -10.80 16.04
CA ILE A 47 -24.38 -9.55 16.10
C ILE A 47 -23.07 -9.73 16.88
N LEU A 48 -23.10 -10.46 17.98
CA LEU A 48 -21.89 -10.78 18.74
C LEU A 48 -20.93 -11.66 17.92
N GLY A 49 -21.47 -12.59 17.14
CA GLY A 49 -20.69 -13.39 16.19
C GLY A 49 -20.02 -12.54 15.11
N GLU A 50 -20.72 -11.56 14.55
CA GLU A 50 -20.14 -10.60 13.60
C GLU A 50 -19.04 -9.76 14.26
N ILE A 51 -19.26 -9.27 15.49
CA ILE A 51 -18.22 -8.54 16.24
C ILE A 51 -16.97 -9.40 16.42
N ILE A 52 -17.13 -10.68 16.84
CA ILE A 52 -16.02 -11.62 16.99
C ILE A 52 -15.28 -11.78 15.65
N SER A 53 -15.99 -11.86 14.54
CA SER A 53 -15.39 -12.05 13.21
C SER A 53 -14.52 -10.88 12.75
N LEU A 54 -14.77 -9.69 13.28
CA LEU A 54 -13.99 -8.47 12.97
C LEU A 54 -12.74 -8.32 13.84
N LEU A 55 -12.64 -9.07 14.93
CA LEU A 55 -11.49 -9.01 15.83
C LEU A 55 -10.29 -9.78 15.27
N PRO A 56 -9.05 -9.33 15.57
CA PRO A 56 -7.86 -10.14 15.35
C PRO A 56 -7.98 -11.51 16.02
N THR A 57 -7.39 -12.56 15.46
CA THR A 57 -7.52 -13.95 15.93
C THR A 57 -7.34 -14.09 17.44
N LYS A 58 -6.30 -13.46 17.99
CA LYS A 58 -5.98 -13.49 19.42
C LYS A 58 -7.03 -12.79 20.28
N GLU A 59 -7.47 -11.63 19.86
CA GLU A 59 -8.47 -10.84 20.61
C GLU A 59 -9.85 -11.50 20.54
N GLY A 60 -10.23 -12.02 19.37
CA GLY A 60 -11.43 -12.84 19.23
C GLY A 60 -11.40 -14.07 20.17
N ALA A 61 -10.27 -14.77 20.24
CA ALA A 61 -10.12 -15.89 21.17
C ALA A 61 -10.23 -15.48 22.66
N ARG A 62 -9.77 -14.29 23.02
CA ARG A 62 -9.90 -13.75 24.38
C ARG A 62 -11.32 -13.47 24.81
N THR A 63 -12.25 -13.23 23.88
CA THR A 63 -13.65 -13.02 24.23
C THR A 63 -14.25 -14.18 25.00
N GLN A 64 -13.71 -15.40 24.85
CA GLN A 64 -14.14 -16.60 25.59
C GLN A 64 -14.00 -16.45 27.11
N THR A 65 -13.19 -15.50 27.60
CA THR A 65 -13.00 -15.26 29.04
C THR A 65 -14.06 -14.33 29.62
N LEU A 66 -14.84 -13.63 28.80
CA LEU A 66 -15.83 -12.66 29.27
C LEU A 66 -17.03 -13.32 29.96
N ALA A 67 -17.61 -14.35 29.35
CA ALA A 67 -18.71 -15.12 29.93
C ALA A 67 -18.85 -16.48 29.20
N SER A 68 -19.66 -17.38 29.79
CA SER A 68 -19.93 -18.72 29.20
C SER A 68 -20.59 -18.63 27.82
N ARG A 69 -21.45 -17.65 27.58
CA ARG A 69 -22.07 -17.35 26.29
C ARG A 69 -21.03 -17.12 25.19
N TRP A 70 -19.95 -16.35 25.46
CA TRP A 70 -18.91 -16.03 24.51
C TRP A 70 -18.08 -17.24 24.08
N ARG A 71 -17.97 -18.29 24.93
CA ARG A 71 -17.28 -19.53 24.55
C ARG A 71 -18.02 -20.28 23.45
N HIS A 72 -19.34 -20.28 23.50
CA HIS A 72 -20.17 -20.88 22.44
C HIS A 72 -20.09 -20.05 21.15
N LEU A 73 -20.27 -18.74 21.27
CA LEU A 73 -20.17 -17.81 20.15
C LEU A 73 -18.86 -17.89 19.42
N TRP A 74 -17.73 -17.91 20.14
CA TRP A 74 -16.40 -18.08 19.54
C TRP A 74 -16.28 -19.35 18.69
N ARG A 75 -16.87 -20.45 19.12
CA ARG A 75 -16.80 -21.74 18.43
C ARG A 75 -17.62 -21.79 17.15
N THR A 76 -18.67 -20.99 17.06
CA THR A 76 -19.65 -21.02 15.95
C THR A 76 -19.60 -19.78 15.06
N ALA A 77 -19.03 -18.67 15.55
CA ALA A 77 -18.92 -17.44 14.79
C ALA A 77 -18.03 -17.60 13.55
N PRO A 78 -18.30 -16.86 12.48
CA PRO A 78 -17.37 -16.74 11.37
C PRO A 78 -16.03 -16.22 11.87
N LEU A 79 -14.91 -16.85 11.47
CA LEU A 79 -13.58 -16.44 11.92
C LEU A 79 -12.70 -15.94 10.79
N ASN A 80 -11.81 -15.03 11.18
CA ASN A 80 -10.66 -14.58 10.40
C ASN A 80 -9.40 -15.09 11.11
N LEU A 81 -8.80 -16.17 10.60
CA LEU A 81 -7.59 -16.77 11.18
C LEU A 81 -6.35 -16.14 10.56
N ASP A 82 -5.58 -15.41 11.39
CA ASP A 82 -4.32 -14.82 10.99
C ASP A 82 -3.17 -15.33 11.86
N CYS A 83 -2.23 -16.07 11.25
CA CYS A 83 -1.08 -16.61 11.97
C CYS A 83 -0.08 -15.55 12.42
N ARG A 84 -0.16 -14.29 11.92
CA ARG A 84 0.66 -13.19 12.44
C ARG A 84 0.35 -12.88 13.89
N ASP A 85 -0.88 -13.16 14.32
CA ASP A 85 -1.35 -12.95 15.70
C ASP A 85 -0.95 -14.09 16.65
N LEU A 86 -0.41 -15.18 16.12
CA LEU A 86 -0.04 -16.37 16.88
C LEU A 86 1.47 -16.39 17.19
N PRO A 87 1.90 -17.06 18.29
CA PRO A 87 3.32 -17.24 18.57
C PRO A 87 4.05 -17.95 17.42
N ALA A 88 5.20 -17.42 17.01
CA ALA A 88 5.92 -17.87 15.82
C ALA A 88 6.37 -19.35 15.90
N ASP A 89 6.70 -19.83 17.09
CA ASP A 89 7.28 -21.17 17.31
C ASP A 89 6.23 -22.30 17.26
N ASP A 90 4.96 -21.98 17.48
CA ASP A 90 3.89 -22.98 17.63
C ASP A 90 2.64 -22.72 16.75
N ASN A 91 2.69 -21.73 15.86
CA ASN A 91 1.53 -21.35 15.08
C ASN A 91 0.93 -22.49 14.23
N GLY A 92 1.75 -23.44 13.79
CA GLY A 92 1.26 -24.62 13.05
C GLY A 92 0.45 -25.61 13.90
N ASN A 93 0.88 -25.88 15.13
CA ASN A 93 0.14 -26.79 16.04
C ASN A 93 -1.16 -26.13 16.52
N LEU A 94 -1.09 -24.84 16.87
CA LEU A 94 -2.24 -24.05 17.28
C LEU A 94 -3.29 -23.98 16.17
N LEU A 95 -2.87 -23.73 14.92
CA LEU A 95 -3.79 -23.68 13.78
C LEU A 95 -4.52 -25.00 13.57
N GLY A 96 -3.80 -26.13 13.62
CA GLY A 96 -4.42 -27.46 13.53
C GLY A 96 -5.45 -27.71 14.64
N ALA A 97 -5.13 -27.30 15.87
CA ALA A 97 -6.05 -27.38 17.01
C ALA A 97 -7.27 -26.49 16.83
N PHE A 98 -7.09 -25.24 16.33
CA PHE A 98 -8.21 -24.33 16.01
C PHE A 98 -9.14 -24.93 14.98
N LEU A 99 -8.62 -25.36 13.83
CA LEU A 99 -9.43 -25.91 12.74
C LEU A 99 -10.13 -27.23 13.13
N SER A 100 -9.62 -27.96 14.12
CA SER A 100 -10.27 -29.18 14.66
C SER A 100 -11.34 -28.88 15.69
N ALA A 101 -11.20 -27.81 16.47
CA ALA A 101 -12.11 -27.44 17.56
C ALA A 101 -13.21 -26.46 17.15
N HIS A 102 -13.01 -25.71 16.08
CA HIS A 102 -13.93 -24.72 15.58
C HIS A 102 -14.96 -25.37 14.67
N THR A 103 -16.23 -25.02 14.82
CA THR A 103 -17.36 -25.56 14.03
C THR A 103 -17.98 -24.54 13.08
N GLY A 104 -17.70 -23.23 13.29
CA GLY A 104 -18.18 -22.16 12.44
C GLY A 104 -17.36 -22.02 11.13
N PRO A 105 -17.83 -21.23 10.18
CA PRO A 105 -17.11 -20.99 8.94
C PRO A 105 -15.87 -20.12 9.16
N VAL A 106 -14.80 -20.39 8.42
CA VAL A 106 -13.62 -19.53 8.34
C VAL A 106 -13.65 -18.80 7.02
N HIS A 107 -13.72 -17.46 7.07
CA HIS A 107 -13.79 -16.63 5.87
C HIS A 107 -12.42 -16.13 5.41
N ARG A 108 -11.48 -15.97 6.32
CA ARG A 108 -10.11 -15.55 6.03
C ARG A 108 -9.11 -16.48 6.70
N LEU A 109 -8.09 -16.88 5.94
CA LEU A 109 -6.98 -17.68 6.43
C LEU A 109 -5.66 -17.07 5.96
N CYS A 110 -4.81 -16.66 6.91
CA CYS A 110 -3.48 -16.10 6.64
C CYS A 110 -2.42 -16.99 7.24
N LEU A 111 -1.53 -17.50 6.40
CA LEU A 111 -0.45 -18.43 6.74
C LEU A 111 0.90 -17.88 6.34
N PRO A 112 1.97 -18.10 7.12
CA PRO A 112 3.32 -17.81 6.67
C PRO A 112 3.70 -18.72 5.50
N SER A 113 4.27 -18.15 4.44
CA SER A 113 4.65 -18.87 3.22
C SER A 113 5.64 -20.01 3.45
N ARG A 114 6.49 -19.92 4.51
CA ARG A 114 7.38 -21.01 4.90
C ARG A 114 6.66 -22.33 5.13
N HIS A 115 5.39 -22.32 5.53
CA HIS A 115 4.63 -23.56 5.75
C HIS A 115 4.39 -24.35 4.46
N LEU A 116 4.34 -23.68 3.31
CA LEU A 116 4.29 -24.37 2.01
C LEU A 116 5.53 -25.23 1.74
N ARG A 117 6.69 -24.81 2.27
CA ARG A 117 7.95 -25.53 2.17
C ARG A 117 8.16 -26.53 3.31
N ASP A 118 8.01 -26.05 4.54
CA ASP A 118 8.46 -26.79 5.71
C ASP A 118 7.40 -27.76 6.25
N ARG A 119 6.12 -27.50 5.95
CA ARG A 119 4.95 -28.25 6.48
C ARG A 119 3.88 -28.51 5.41
N ALA A 120 4.25 -28.72 4.14
CA ALA A 120 3.32 -28.86 3.03
C ALA A 120 2.21 -29.92 3.28
N ALA A 121 2.56 -31.06 3.88
CA ALA A 121 1.58 -32.10 4.23
C ALA A 121 0.58 -31.62 5.30
N ALA A 122 1.03 -30.88 6.30
CA ALA A 122 0.13 -30.31 7.31
C ALA A 122 -0.78 -29.24 6.71
N VAL A 123 -0.24 -28.39 5.86
CA VAL A 123 -1.03 -27.38 5.12
C VAL A 123 -2.10 -28.05 4.28
N ASP A 124 -1.78 -29.16 3.59
CA ASP A 124 -2.77 -29.90 2.79
C ASP A 124 -3.91 -30.47 3.67
N VAL A 125 -3.57 -30.95 4.88
CA VAL A 125 -4.58 -31.40 5.85
C VAL A 125 -5.44 -30.24 6.35
N TRP A 126 -4.82 -29.12 6.73
CA TRP A 126 -5.57 -27.94 7.21
C TRP A 126 -6.52 -27.42 6.17
N LEU A 127 -6.05 -27.28 4.92
CA LEU A 127 -6.85 -26.77 3.81
C LEU A 127 -8.00 -27.71 3.41
N ARG A 128 -8.02 -28.95 3.87
CA ARG A 128 -9.15 -29.89 3.69
C ARG A 128 -10.21 -29.78 4.77
N SER A 129 -10.01 -28.95 5.80
CA SER A 129 -11.03 -28.76 6.85
C SER A 129 -12.35 -28.26 6.26
N PRO A 130 -13.50 -28.85 6.65
CA PRO A 130 -14.83 -28.40 6.20
C PRO A 130 -15.14 -26.96 6.63
N THR A 131 -14.56 -26.49 7.73
CA THR A 131 -14.75 -25.10 8.21
C THR A 131 -14.27 -24.05 7.21
N LEU A 132 -13.42 -24.44 6.24
CA LEU A 132 -12.89 -23.57 5.19
C LEU A 132 -13.73 -23.60 3.90
N ASP A 133 -14.85 -24.32 3.82
CA ASP A 133 -15.63 -24.44 2.57
C ASP A 133 -16.15 -23.10 2.04
N SER A 134 -16.31 -22.11 2.90
CA SER A 134 -16.74 -20.76 2.56
C SER A 134 -15.59 -19.73 2.54
N LEU A 135 -14.34 -20.19 2.42
CA LEU A 135 -13.15 -19.32 2.45
C LEU A 135 -13.18 -18.28 1.32
N GLN A 136 -13.07 -17.00 1.68
CA GLN A 136 -13.07 -15.88 0.74
C GLN A 136 -11.70 -15.23 0.58
N VAL A 137 -10.86 -15.30 1.62
CA VAL A 137 -9.53 -14.70 1.64
C VAL A 137 -8.51 -15.75 2.04
N LEU A 138 -7.56 -16.03 1.16
CA LEU A 138 -6.42 -16.91 1.42
C LEU A 138 -5.13 -16.15 1.19
N GLU A 139 -4.32 -16.03 2.23
CA GLU A 139 -3.03 -15.35 2.17
C GLU A 139 -1.90 -16.29 2.62
N PHE A 140 -0.90 -16.47 1.75
CA PHE A 140 0.41 -16.96 2.14
C PHE A 140 1.36 -15.78 2.17
N TYR A 141 1.50 -15.15 3.34
CA TYR A 141 2.32 -13.96 3.47
C TYR A 141 3.80 -14.27 3.59
N LEU A 142 4.62 -13.36 3.11
CA LEU A 142 6.08 -13.46 3.19
C LEU A 142 6.55 -13.17 4.63
N ASP A 143 7.08 -14.16 5.31
CA ASP A 143 7.59 -14.05 6.67
C ASP A 143 9.12 -14.19 6.77
N THR A 144 9.72 -14.76 5.75
CA THR A 144 11.17 -14.92 5.65
C THR A 144 11.65 -14.64 4.22
N PRO A 145 12.70 -13.84 4.04
CA PRO A 145 13.25 -13.61 2.69
C PRO A 145 13.76 -14.93 2.09
N ILE A 146 13.54 -15.11 0.80
CA ILE A 146 14.07 -16.25 0.06
C ILE A 146 15.60 -16.21 0.07
N ARG A 147 16.22 -17.33 0.43
CA ARG A 147 17.65 -17.54 0.17
C ARG A 147 17.82 -17.91 -1.30
N TYR A 148 18.72 -17.23 -1.99
CA TYR A 148 19.08 -17.56 -3.38
C TYR A 148 19.38 -19.06 -3.49
N GLY A 149 18.77 -19.72 -4.49
CA GLY A 149 18.94 -21.16 -4.72
C GLY A 149 18.01 -22.09 -3.94
N SER A 150 17.06 -21.58 -3.18
CA SER A 150 16.05 -22.41 -2.53
C SER A 150 15.11 -23.05 -3.55
N PHE A 151 14.87 -24.35 -3.39
CA PHE A 151 13.88 -25.06 -4.21
C PHE A 151 12.48 -24.55 -3.84
N MET A 152 11.72 -24.15 -4.87
CA MET A 152 10.31 -23.81 -4.70
C MET A 152 9.46 -25.07 -4.87
N HIS A 153 8.58 -25.27 -3.90
CA HIS A 153 7.62 -26.37 -3.93
C HIS A 153 6.32 -25.91 -4.61
N SER A 154 5.66 -26.82 -5.29
CA SER A 154 4.29 -26.55 -5.75
C SER A 154 3.36 -26.50 -4.54
N PRO A 155 2.38 -25.59 -4.54
CA PRO A 155 1.39 -25.53 -3.49
C PRO A 155 0.56 -26.82 -3.47
N PRO A 156 0.06 -27.28 -2.31
CA PRO A 156 -0.77 -28.46 -2.24
C PRO A 156 -2.06 -28.28 -3.06
N ALA A 157 -2.51 -29.34 -3.70
CA ALA A 157 -3.69 -29.30 -4.57
C ALA A 157 -4.97 -28.86 -3.86
N SER A 158 -5.04 -29.05 -2.54
CA SER A 158 -6.15 -28.59 -1.70
C SER A 158 -6.37 -27.06 -1.72
N ILE A 159 -5.37 -26.25 -2.10
CA ILE A 159 -5.55 -24.81 -2.29
C ILE A 159 -6.62 -24.52 -3.36
N PHE A 160 -6.65 -25.33 -4.41
CA PHE A 160 -7.51 -25.07 -5.56
C PHE A 160 -8.99 -25.43 -5.32
N ARG A 161 -9.31 -26.09 -4.20
CA ARG A 161 -10.72 -26.36 -3.84
C ARG A 161 -11.52 -25.09 -3.56
N PHE A 162 -10.83 -24.00 -3.20
CA PHE A 162 -11.47 -22.72 -2.89
C PHE A 162 -11.69 -21.84 -4.13
N SER A 163 -11.39 -22.36 -5.32
CA SER A 163 -11.46 -21.58 -6.57
C SER A 163 -12.81 -20.88 -6.79
N ALA A 164 -13.93 -21.49 -6.37
CA ALA A 164 -15.27 -20.93 -6.52
C ALA A 164 -15.64 -19.86 -5.47
N THR A 165 -14.96 -19.80 -4.34
CA THR A 165 -15.35 -18.94 -3.21
C THR A 165 -14.37 -17.78 -2.96
N LEU A 166 -13.11 -17.93 -3.41
CA LEU A 166 -12.07 -16.93 -3.17
C LEU A 166 -12.37 -15.61 -3.87
N ARG A 167 -12.27 -14.53 -3.11
CA ARG A 167 -12.32 -13.14 -3.57
C ARG A 167 -10.97 -12.45 -3.51
N THR A 168 -10.12 -12.85 -2.56
CA THR A 168 -8.75 -12.35 -2.43
C THR A 168 -7.80 -13.52 -2.25
N ALA A 169 -6.73 -13.53 -3.01
CA ALA A 169 -5.66 -14.53 -2.89
C ALA A 169 -4.29 -13.85 -2.91
N THR A 170 -3.47 -14.14 -1.88
CA THR A 170 -2.04 -13.84 -1.86
C THR A 170 -1.29 -15.16 -1.86
N ILE A 171 -0.49 -15.38 -2.87
CA ILE A 171 0.31 -16.59 -3.04
C ILE A 171 1.79 -16.19 -3.05
N ALA A 172 2.57 -16.77 -2.12
CA ALA A 172 3.98 -16.43 -1.99
C ALA A 172 4.89 -17.65 -2.01
N GLN A 173 6.09 -17.48 -2.54
CA GLN A 173 7.23 -18.41 -2.45
C GLN A 173 6.93 -19.84 -2.94
N CYS A 174 6.24 -19.97 -4.04
CA CYS A 174 5.94 -21.29 -4.61
C CYS A 174 6.11 -21.33 -6.13
N HIS A 175 6.08 -22.53 -6.69
CA HIS A 175 6.09 -22.79 -8.11
C HIS A 175 4.70 -23.26 -8.55
N ILE A 176 4.05 -22.52 -9.43
CA ILE A 176 2.78 -22.92 -10.04
C ILE A 176 3.09 -23.49 -11.43
N PRO A 177 2.95 -24.80 -11.62
CA PRO A 177 3.24 -25.43 -12.90
C PRO A 177 2.15 -25.14 -13.93
N ASP A 178 2.52 -25.12 -15.21
CA ASP A 178 1.63 -24.71 -16.31
C ASP A 178 0.37 -25.59 -16.41
N ASN A 179 0.51 -26.88 -16.20
CA ASN A 179 -0.61 -27.83 -16.23
C ASN A 179 -1.68 -27.56 -15.15
N ALA A 180 -1.28 -26.96 -14.02
CA ALA A 180 -2.26 -26.57 -12.99
C ALA A 180 -3.08 -25.36 -13.42
N ILE A 181 -2.47 -24.40 -14.11
CA ILE A 181 -3.13 -23.16 -14.55
C ILE A 181 -4.21 -23.43 -15.61
N GLU A 182 -3.98 -24.37 -16.51
CA GLU A 182 -4.95 -24.68 -17.59
C GLU A 182 -6.34 -25.05 -17.06
N THR A 183 -6.41 -25.66 -15.89
CA THR A 183 -7.66 -26.11 -15.26
C THR A 183 -8.21 -25.13 -14.22
N LEU A 184 -7.40 -24.16 -13.77
CA LEU A 184 -7.77 -23.23 -12.72
C LEU A 184 -8.73 -22.16 -13.22
N ARG A 185 -9.82 -22.00 -12.50
CA ARG A 185 -10.81 -20.93 -12.71
C ARG A 185 -11.22 -20.37 -11.37
N PHE A 186 -11.03 -19.05 -11.20
CA PHE A 186 -11.41 -18.29 -10.00
C PHE A 186 -12.48 -17.25 -10.38
N PRO A 187 -13.75 -17.66 -10.55
CA PRO A 187 -14.79 -16.79 -11.11
C PRO A 187 -15.12 -15.58 -10.24
N GLN A 188 -14.84 -15.62 -8.95
CA GLN A 188 -15.13 -14.55 -8.00
C GLN A 188 -13.89 -13.80 -7.51
N LEU A 189 -12.70 -14.17 -7.97
CA LEU A 189 -11.45 -13.56 -7.49
C LEU A 189 -11.32 -12.12 -7.99
N GLN A 190 -11.33 -11.18 -7.04
CA GLN A 190 -11.24 -9.75 -7.29
C GLN A 190 -9.82 -9.21 -7.07
N LYS A 191 -9.09 -9.78 -6.11
CA LYS A 191 -7.74 -9.34 -5.76
C LYS A 191 -6.77 -10.51 -5.79
N LEU A 192 -5.70 -10.37 -6.57
CA LEU A 192 -4.63 -11.35 -6.67
C LEU A 192 -3.28 -10.71 -6.38
N GLU A 193 -2.54 -11.32 -5.49
CA GLU A 193 -1.17 -10.97 -5.20
C GLU A 193 -0.27 -12.19 -5.37
N LEU A 194 0.79 -12.03 -6.15
CA LEU A 194 1.80 -13.06 -6.39
C LEU A 194 3.16 -12.52 -5.92
N VAL A 195 3.70 -13.12 -4.86
CA VAL A 195 4.95 -12.69 -4.22
C VAL A 195 6.00 -13.77 -4.41
N GLU A 196 7.02 -13.46 -5.21
CA GLU A 196 8.12 -14.41 -5.49
C GLU A 196 7.61 -15.79 -5.96
N VAL A 197 6.61 -15.79 -6.85
CA VAL A 197 6.03 -17.00 -7.44
C VAL A 197 6.71 -17.30 -8.77
N LYS A 198 7.15 -18.56 -8.92
CA LYS A 198 7.62 -19.07 -10.22
C LYS A 198 6.41 -19.52 -11.04
N ILE A 199 6.14 -18.81 -12.12
CA ILE A 199 5.06 -19.09 -13.08
C ILE A 199 5.56 -18.70 -14.48
N SER A 200 5.16 -19.41 -15.53
CA SER A 200 5.49 -19.01 -16.90
C SER A 200 4.67 -17.79 -17.34
N GLU A 201 5.22 -17.02 -18.28
CA GLU A 201 4.56 -15.81 -18.81
C GLU A 201 3.21 -16.14 -19.45
N GLY A 202 3.15 -17.23 -20.23
CA GLY A 202 1.91 -17.70 -20.84
C GLY A 202 0.85 -18.11 -19.83
N SER A 203 1.26 -18.85 -18.78
CA SER A 203 0.38 -19.26 -17.69
C SER A 203 -0.14 -18.07 -16.88
N LEU A 204 0.71 -17.09 -16.59
CA LEU A 204 0.28 -15.87 -15.90
C LEU A 204 -0.71 -15.05 -16.74
N ALA A 205 -0.41 -14.87 -18.03
CA ALA A 205 -1.33 -14.20 -18.95
C ALA A 205 -2.68 -14.92 -19.05
N SER A 206 -2.66 -16.26 -19.17
CA SER A 206 -3.88 -17.09 -19.18
C SER A 206 -4.69 -17.01 -17.90
N LEU A 207 -4.01 -17.01 -16.73
CA LEU A 207 -4.65 -16.85 -15.43
C LEU A 207 -5.38 -15.51 -15.32
N ILE A 208 -4.74 -14.42 -15.75
CA ILE A 208 -5.32 -13.07 -15.72
C ILE A 208 -6.49 -12.96 -16.70
N THR A 209 -6.34 -13.45 -17.93
CA THR A 209 -7.31 -13.25 -19.02
C THR A 209 -8.54 -14.15 -18.86
N SER A 210 -8.34 -15.42 -18.57
CA SER A 210 -9.41 -16.44 -18.57
C SER A 210 -9.63 -17.12 -17.23
N GLY A 211 -8.58 -17.20 -16.41
CA GLY A 211 -8.66 -17.84 -15.11
C GLY A 211 -9.39 -17.00 -14.05
N CYS A 212 -9.25 -15.67 -14.10
CA CYS A 212 -9.82 -14.75 -13.11
C CYS A 212 -10.68 -13.67 -13.79
N PRO A 213 -11.88 -14.00 -14.31
CA PRO A 213 -12.70 -13.07 -15.09
C PRO A 213 -13.24 -11.87 -14.28
N ALA A 214 -13.26 -11.94 -12.96
CA ALA A 214 -13.69 -10.86 -12.07
C ALA A 214 -12.53 -10.06 -11.46
N LEU A 215 -11.28 -10.27 -11.93
CA LEU A 215 -10.09 -9.65 -11.33
C LEU A 215 -10.09 -8.13 -11.50
N GLU A 216 -10.03 -7.42 -10.39
CA GLU A 216 -10.00 -5.96 -10.34
C GLU A 216 -8.64 -5.40 -9.95
N SER A 217 -7.92 -6.08 -9.05
CA SER A 217 -6.63 -5.63 -8.53
C SER A 217 -5.59 -6.75 -8.62
N LEU A 218 -4.45 -6.44 -9.22
CA LEU A 218 -3.33 -7.35 -9.39
C LEU A 218 -2.06 -6.72 -8.80
N LEU A 219 -1.40 -7.44 -7.89
CA LEU A 219 -0.07 -7.09 -7.38
C LEU A 219 0.93 -8.19 -7.72
N LEU A 220 2.01 -7.82 -8.38
CA LEU A 220 3.07 -8.74 -8.77
C LEU A 220 4.38 -8.32 -8.09
N ASP A 221 4.89 -9.15 -7.21
CA ASP A 221 6.20 -8.99 -6.60
C ASP A 221 7.12 -10.13 -7.03
N THR A 222 8.06 -9.82 -7.90
CA THR A 222 9.07 -10.77 -8.41
C THR A 222 10.49 -10.29 -8.14
N CYS A 223 10.71 -9.57 -7.02
CA CYS A 223 12.02 -9.01 -6.67
C CYS A 223 13.09 -10.06 -6.39
N GLY A 224 12.71 -11.32 -6.19
CA GLY A 224 13.62 -12.44 -5.94
C GLY A 224 14.33 -13.00 -7.18
N SER A 225 14.41 -14.31 -7.24
CA SER A 225 15.23 -15.05 -8.22
C SER A 225 14.57 -15.27 -9.59
N PHE A 226 13.30 -14.90 -9.75
CA PHE A 226 12.53 -15.20 -10.96
C PHE A 226 12.27 -13.93 -11.76
N HIS A 227 12.69 -13.97 -13.03
CA HIS A 227 12.48 -12.89 -13.98
C HIS A 227 11.35 -13.28 -14.93
N ILE A 228 10.30 -12.49 -14.94
CA ILE A 228 9.32 -12.48 -16.02
C ILE A 228 9.88 -11.52 -17.08
N CYS A 229 10.27 -12.03 -18.25
CA CYS A 229 10.88 -11.20 -19.29
C CYS A 229 9.88 -10.27 -19.97
N GLY A 230 8.64 -10.75 -20.16
CA GLY A 230 7.57 -9.97 -20.75
C GLY A 230 6.20 -10.45 -20.25
N LEU A 231 5.33 -9.52 -19.92
CA LEU A 231 3.95 -9.83 -19.54
C LEU A 231 2.99 -9.07 -20.44
N ARG A 232 2.06 -9.80 -21.05
CA ARG A 232 0.96 -9.25 -21.83
C ARG A 232 -0.33 -9.32 -21.03
N ILE A 233 -1.02 -8.20 -20.89
CA ILE A 233 -2.27 -8.12 -20.15
C ILE A 233 -3.40 -7.72 -21.10
N ASN A 234 -4.42 -8.58 -21.08
CA ASN A 234 -5.69 -8.35 -21.73
C ASN A 234 -6.78 -8.71 -20.72
N SER A 235 -7.44 -7.71 -20.16
CA SER A 235 -8.45 -7.91 -19.11
C SER A 235 -9.48 -6.79 -19.08
N PRO A 236 -10.76 -7.09 -19.27
CA PRO A 236 -11.82 -6.09 -19.27
C PRO A 236 -12.16 -5.55 -17.88
N THR A 237 -11.83 -6.27 -16.82
CA THR A 237 -12.25 -5.98 -15.45
C THR A 237 -11.15 -5.34 -14.60
N LEU A 238 -9.90 -5.51 -15.00
CA LEU A 238 -8.75 -5.07 -14.21
C LEU A 238 -8.70 -3.54 -14.09
N LYS A 239 -8.74 -3.05 -12.87
CA LYS A 239 -8.75 -1.61 -12.52
C LYS A 239 -7.38 -1.12 -12.05
N ILE A 240 -6.65 -1.96 -11.31
CA ILE A 240 -5.40 -1.58 -10.69
C ILE A 240 -4.35 -2.66 -10.90
N ILE A 241 -3.17 -2.24 -11.34
CA ILE A 241 -1.98 -3.08 -11.44
C ILE A 241 -0.87 -2.45 -10.61
N GLY A 242 -0.35 -3.18 -9.65
CA GLY A 242 0.87 -2.88 -8.91
C GLY A 242 1.98 -3.85 -9.28
N VAL A 243 3.18 -3.34 -9.49
CA VAL A 243 4.32 -4.15 -9.91
C VAL A 243 5.55 -3.83 -9.08
N PHE A 244 5.99 -4.81 -8.27
CA PHE A 244 7.31 -4.88 -7.66
C PHE A 244 8.15 -5.89 -8.46
N SER A 245 8.52 -5.57 -9.67
CA SER A 245 9.18 -6.56 -10.52
C SER A 245 10.31 -6.00 -11.33
N ARG A 246 11.27 -6.85 -11.60
CA ARG A 246 12.31 -6.62 -12.60
C ARG A 246 11.83 -7.03 -14.00
N PHE A 247 10.60 -6.65 -14.36
CA PHE A 247 10.12 -6.90 -15.72
C PHE A 247 11.03 -6.22 -16.72
N VAL A 248 11.34 -6.96 -17.77
CA VAL A 248 11.96 -6.35 -18.93
C VAL A 248 10.92 -5.60 -19.75
N GLU A 249 9.70 -6.17 -19.86
CA GLU A 249 8.62 -5.57 -20.65
C GLU A 249 7.22 -5.88 -20.07
N LEU A 250 6.38 -4.85 -19.97
CA LEU A 250 4.96 -4.96 -19.64
C LEU A 250 4.13 -4.37 -20.78
N ILE A 251 3.25 -5.16 -21.36
CA ILE A 251 2.39 -4.78 -22.47
C ILE A 251 0.93 -4.85 -22.02
N ILE A 252 0.26 -3.70 -21.96
CA ILE A 252 -1.18 -3.61 -21.75
C ILE A 252 -1.84 -3.59 -23.14
N GLU A 253 -2.35 -4.75 -23.58
CA GLU A 253 -2.96 -4.89 -24.90
C GLU A 253 -4.34 -4.24 -24.93
N ASP A 254 -5.23 -4.68 -24.04
CA ASP A 254 -6.55 -4.10 -23.86
C ASP A 254 -6.99 -4.21 -22.39
N ALA A 255 -7.18 -3.08 -21.75
CA ALA A 255 -7.63 -2.98 -20.36
C ALA A 255 -8.57 -1.76 -20.20
N PRO A 256 -9.81 -1.87 -20.69
CA PRO A 256 -10.75 -0.75 -20.74
C PRO A 256 -11.18 -0.22 -19.37
N SER A 257 -10.99 -1.00 -18.31
CA SER A 257 -11.29 -0.60 -16.92
C SER A 257 -10.07 -0.13 -16.14
N LEU A 258 -8.86 -0.19 -16.70
CA LEU A 258 -7.63 0.12 -15.98
C LEU A 258 -7.55 1.60 -15.64
N GLU A 259 -7.51 1.89 -14.33
CA GLU A 259 -7.42 3.23 -13.79
C GLU A 259 -6.03 3.57 -13.23
N ARG A 260 -5.33 2.56 -12.67
CA ARG A 260 -4.04 2.75 -12.01
C ARG A 260 -3.02 1.72 -12.48
N LEU A 261 -1.86 2.19 -12.88
CA LEU A 261 -0.68 1.37 -13.18
C LEU A 261 0.50 1.87 -12.34
N LEU A 262 0.85 1.10 -11.32
CA LEU A 262 1.82 1.46 -10.28
C LEU A 262 3.08 0.60 -10.43
N ASN A 263 4.16 1.19 -10.91
CA ASN A 263 5.49 0.60 -10.76
C ASN A 263 6.04 1.00 -9.38
N LEU A 264 6.28 0.02 -8.55
CA LEU A 264 6.61 0.20 -7.14
C LEU A 264 8.12 0.06 -6.87
N ILE A 265 8.93 -0.20 -7.90
CA ILE A 265 10.41 -0.22 -7.82
C ILE A 265 10.98 1.05 -8.44
N LEU A 266 11.74 1.80 -7.63
CA LEU A 266 12.30 3.09 -8.04
C LEU A 266 13.56 2.97 -8.91
N HIS A 267 14.30 1.87 -8.84
CA HIS A 267 15.68 1.78 -9.35
C HIS A 267 15.85 0.78 -10.49
N MET A 268 14.77 0.41 -11.19
CA MET A 268 14.84 -0.59 -12.26
C MET A 268 14.39 -0.02 -13.60
N LYS A 269 15.01 -0.54 -14.67
CA LYS A 269 14.55 -0.29 -16.02
C LYS A 269 13.26 -1.04 -16.28
N MET A 270 12.31 -0.39 -16.92
CA MET A 270 11.05 -0.98 -17.33
C MET A 270 10.68 -0.51 -18.72
N ARG A 271 10.29 -1.45 -19.57
CA ARG A 271 9.62 -1.15 -20.85
C ARG A 271 8.12 -1.34 -20.65
N LEU A 272 7.38 -0.25 -20.80
CA LEU A 272 5.93 -0.25 -20.70
C LEU A 272 5.33 0.12 -22.05
N THR A 273 4.48 -0.74 -22.59
CA THR A 273 3.68 -0.45 -23.78
C THR A 273 2.20 -0.51 -23.41
N VAL A 274 1.51 0.61 -23.57
CA VAL A 274 0.06 0.70 -23.38
C VAL A 274 -0.58 0.89 -24.75
N ILE A 275 -1.26 -0.14 -25.23
CA ILE A 275 -1.99 -0.09 -26.50
C ILE A 275 -3.40 0.48 -26.26
N SER A 276 -4.14 -0.09 -25.30
CA SER A 276 -5.50 0.35 -24.95
C SER A 276 -5.70 0.35 -23.43
N ALA A 277 -5.83 1.54 -22.84
CA ALA A 277 -6.24 1.76 -21.44
C ALA A 277 -6.94 3.13 -21.31
N PRO A 278 -8.16 3.29 -21.84
CA PRO A 278 -8.83 4.59 -21.97
C PRO A 278 -9.22 5.24 -20.64
N LYS A 279 -9.21 4.51 -19.53
CA LYS A 279 -9.51 5.02 -18.18
C LYS A 279 -8.27 5.25 -17.31
N LEU A 280 -7.06 5.11 -17.84
CA LEU A 280 -5.83 5.23 -17.06
C LEU A 280 -5.66 6.65 -16.52
N LYS A 281 -5.75 6.80 -15.19
CA LYS A 281 -5.68 8.07 -14.46
C LYS A 281 -4.38 8.25 -13.69
N THR A 282 -3.82 7.15 -13.18
CA THR A 282 -2.64 7.17 -12.30
C THR A 282 -1.53 6.32 -12.89
N LEU A 283 -0.35 6.91 -13.01
CA LEU A 283 0.84 6.26 -13.56
C LEU A 283 2.05 6.55 -12.65
N GLY A 284 2.79 5.54 -12.26
CA GLY A 284 4.05 5.73 -11.52
C GLY A 284 4.55 4.45 -10.87
N TYR A 285 5.80 4.37 -10.37
CA TYR A 285 6.85 5.38 -10.59
C TYR A 285 7.53 5.14 -11.94
N ILE A 286 7.70 6.21 -12.69
CA ILE A 286 8.54 6.17 -13.88
C ILE A 286 9.93 6.65 -13.51
N SER A 287 10.95 5.90 -13.89
CA SER A 287 12.34 6.17 -13.52
C SER A 287 13.19 6.60 -14.71
N GLU A 288 14.07 7.57 -14.48
CA GLU A 288 15.15 7.94 -15.40
C GLU A 288 16.28 6.89 -15.33
N TYR A 289 15.97 5.65 -15.65
CA TYR A 289 16.97 4.57 -15.73
C TYR A 289 17.29 4.30 -17.20
N ALA A 290 18.56 4.13 -17.51
CA ALA A 290 19.01 3.86 -18.88
C ALA A 290 18.20 2.70 -19.50
N ASP A 291 17.70 2.91 -20.72
CA ASP A 291 16.83 2.01 -21.49
C ASP A 291 15.38 1.85 -20.95
N SER A 292 14.94 2.69 -20.03
CA SER A 292 13.51 2.73 -19.67
C SER A 292 12.70 3.36 -20.79
N LYS A 293 11.72 2.64 -21.29
CA LYS A 293 10.89 3.10 -22.41
C LYS A 293 9.40 2.94 -22.09
N MET A 294 8.64 3.98 -22.38
CA MET A 294 7.18 3.92 -22.33
C MET A 294 6.60 4.28 -23.68
N THR A 295 5.59 3.54 -24.08
CA THR A 295 4.87 3.77 -25.33
C THR A 295 3.36 3.83 -25.05
N PHE A 296 2.71 4.89 -25.48
CA PHE A 296 1.26 5.07 -25.42
C PHE A 296 0.75 5.28 -26.85
N GLY A 297 0.24 4.21 -27.47
CA GLY A 297 -0.07 4.21 -28.89
C GLY A 297 1.14 4.60 -29.73
N SER A 298 1.10 5.78 -30.36
CA SER A 298 2.20 6.33 -31.19
C SER A 298 3.15 7.27 -30.45
N THR A 299 2.88 7.58 -29.17
CA THR A 299 3.76 8.42 -28.34
C THR A 299 4.77 7.57 -27.61
N SER A 300 6.06 7.90 -27.73
CA SER A 300 7.15 7.20 -27.09
C SER A 300 7.97 8.15 -26.20
N ILE A 301 8.22 7.70 -24.96
CA ILE A 301 9.02 8.40 -23.96
C ILE A 301 10.16 7.46 -23.58
N GLN A 302 11.41 7.88 -23.79
CA GLN A 302 12.60 7.12 -23.42
C GLN A 302 13.41 7.90 -22.38
N ASP A 303 13.81 7.25 -21.31
CA ASP A 303 14.57 7.85 -20.20
C ASP A 303 13.95 9.18 -19.72
N LEU A 304 12.63 9.21 -19.62
CA LEU A 304 11.80 10.39 -19.30
C LEU A 304 11.90 11.55 -20.31
N ARG A 305 12.43 11.31 -21.50
CA ARG A 305 12.46 12.28 -22.60
C ARG A 305 11.48 11.86 -23.68
N ILE A 306 10.82 12.83 -24.26
CA ILE A 306 9.93 12.57 -25.41
C ILE A 306 10.79 12.23 -26.61
N ASP A 307 10.67 11.00 -27.07
CA ASP A 307 11.28 10.51 -28.30
C ASP A 307 10.34 10.79 -29.51
N SER A 308 9.05 10.53 -29.32
CA SER A 308 8.00 10.81 -30.31
C SER A 308 6.72 11.26 -29.61
N LEU A 309 6.19 12.43 -30.00
CA LEU A 309 4.91 12.95 -29.54
C LEU A 309 3.93 13.00 -30.71
N ALA A 310 3.30 11.88 -31.00
CA ALA A 310 2.29 11.80 -32.05
C ALA A 310 0.85 11.97 -31.52
N ALA A 311 0.64 11.67 -30.21
CA ALA A 311 -0.64 11.84 -29.54
C ALA A 311 -0.43 12.23 -28.07
N VAL A 312 -1.39 12.93 -27.47
CA VAL A 312 -1.39 13.27 -26.04
C VAL A 312 -2.27 12.31 -25.27
N VAL A 313 -1.88 12.01 -24.03
CA VAL A 313 -2.63 11.12 -23.12
C VAL A 313 -3.40 11.98 -22.13
N CYS A 314 -4.63 12.34 -22.47
CA CYS A 314 -5.45 13.27 -21.69
C CYS A 314 -6.08 12.65 -20.44
N THR A 315 -6.02 11.33 -20.27
CA THR A 315 -6.66 10.62 -19.14
C THR A 315 -5.83 10.63 -17.88
N VAL A 316 -4.50 10.69 -18.00
CA VAL A 316 -3.58 10.66 -16.86
C VAL A 316 -3.64 11.95 -16.08
N LYS A 317 -4.03 11.85 -14.81
CA LYS A 317 -4.16 12.96 -13.86
C LYS A 317 -3.10 12.95 -12.79
N THR A 318 -2.56 11.77 -12.46
CA THR A 318 -1.55 11.59 -11.43
C THR A 318 -0.34 10.87 -12.01
N LEU A 319 0.83 11.49 -11.85
CA LEU A 319 2.10 10.97 -12.33
C LEU A 319 3.10 10.94 -11.17
N ALA A 320 3.71 9.78 -10.94
CA ALA A 320 4.83 9.65 -10.03
C ALA A 320 6.11 9.33 -10.82
N ILE A 321 7.19 10.05 -10.53
CA ILE A 321 8.49 9.91 -11.20
C ILE A 321 9.63 9.81 -10.19
N HIS A 322 10.65 9.05 -10.56
CA HIS A 322 11.91 8.95 -9.84
C HIS A 322 13.04 9.47 -10.72
N SER A 323 13.45 10.71 -10.49
CA SER A 323 14.44 11.40 -11.31
C SER A 323 15.07 12.57 -10.55
N ASN A 324 16.04 13.20 -11.17
CA ASN A 324 16.57 14.48 -10.73
C ASN A 324 15.55 15.61 -10.98
N PHE A 325 15.67 16.74 -10.27
CA PHE A 325 14.86 17.93 -10.52
C PHE A 325 15.21 18.57 -11.86
N ASN A 326 14.72 17.97 -12.92
CA ASN A 326 14.87 18.50 -14.28
C ASN A 326 13.54 19.11 -14.73
N LEU A 327 13.46 20.43 -14.68
CA LEU A 327 12.24 21.15 -15.06
C LEU A 327 11.88 20.94 -16.55
N HIS A 328 12.87 20.83 -17.43
CA HIS A 328 12.63 20.58 -18.86
C HIS A 328 11.92 19.26 -19.08
N MET A 329 12.39 18.21 -18.42
CA MET A 329 11.79 16.89 -18.47
C MET A 329 10.32 16.92 -17.97
N VAL A 330 10.04 17.60 -16.85
CA VAL A 330 8.68 17.68 -16.31
C VAL A 330 7.76 18.47 -17.26
N ILE A 331 8.24 19.55 -17.84
CA ILE A 331 7.48 20.32 -18.85
C ILE A 331 7.17 19.46 -20.09
N ASP A 332 8.14 18.66 -20.54
CA ASP A 332 7.92 17.74 -21.65
C ASP A 332 6.91 16.66 -21.29
N LEU A 333 6.99 16.08 -20.09
CA LEU A 333 5.97 15.14 -19.60
C LEU A 333 4.59 15.80 -19.50
N MET A 334 4.48 17.05 -19.07
CA MET A 334 3.21 17.79 -19.06
C MET A 334 2.63 18.03 -20.48
N ARG A 335 3.47 18.07 -21.51
CA ARG A 335 3.00 18.08 -22.91
C ARG A 335 2.39 16.73 -23.30
N CYS A 336 2.96 15.61 -22.85
CA CYS A 336 2.40 14.29 -23.07
C CYS A 336 1.10 14.08 -22.28
N PHE A 337 1.02 14.63 -21.06
CA PHE A 337 -0.07 14.46 -20.11
C PHE A 337 -0.71 15.82 -19.77
N PRO A 338 -1.46 16.45 -20.68
CA PRO A 338 -1.95 17.83 -20.49
C PRO A 338 -3.01 17.98 -19.40
N CYS A 339 -3.59 16.87 -18.94
CA CYS A 339 -4.58 16.85 -17.85
C CYS A 339 -3.98 16.51 -16.47
N LEU A 340 -2.65 16.63 -16.32
CA LEU A 340 -1.96 16.31 -15.09
C LEU A 340 -2.34 17.26 -13.96
N GLU A 341 -2.88 16.68 -12.87
CA GLU A 341 -3.31 17.40 -11.66
C GLU A 341 -2.34 17.18 -10.49
N ASN A 342 -1.75 15.99 -10.37
CA ASN A 342 -0.88 15.61 -9.27
C ASN A 342 0.47 15.09 -9.76
N LEU A 343 1.56 15.67 -9.26
CA LEU A 343 2.92 15.28 -9.59
C LEU A 343 3.66 14.87 -8.33
N TYR A 344 4.12 13.61 -8.30
CA TYR A 344 4.96 13.05 -7.24
C TYR A 344 6.37 12.84 -7.78
N MET A 345 7.35 13.42 -7.15
CA MET A 345 8.76 13.24 -7.52
C MET A 345 9.57 12.73 -6.33
N LYS A 346 10.21 11.59 -6.48
CA LYS A 346 11.30 11.16 -5.59
C LYS A 346 12.63 11.40 -6.28
N ILE A 347 13.58 11.95 -5.54
CA ILE A 347 14.88 12.37 -6.08
C ILE A 347 15.92 11.30 -5.76
N ARG A 348 16.87 11.13 -6.65
CA ARG A 348 18.05 10.29 -6.39
C ARG A 348 18.99 11.02 -5.42
N LYS A 349 19.44 10.32 -4.39
CA LYS A 349 20.32 10.86 -3.31
C LYS A 349 21.68 11.42 -3.76
N SER A 350 22.02 11.36 -5.04
CA SER A 350 23.39 11.61 -5.56
C SER A 350 23.39 12.53 -6.76
N THR A 351 23.01 13.81 -6.63
CA THR A 351 23.22 14.71 -7.76
C THR A 351 23.70 16.07 -7.35
N THR A 352 24.91 16.39 -7.77
CA THR A 352 25.41 17.73 -8.02
C THR A 352 24.41 18.43 -8.95
N GLY A 353 23.77 19.48 -8.45
CA GLY A 353 22.67 20.17 -9.15
C GLY A 353 23.06 20.62 -10.55
N VAL A 354 22.35 20.10 -11.55
CA VAL A 354 22.35 20.66 -12.90
C VAL A 354 21.59 21.98 -12.83
N ALA A 355 22.25 23.08 -13.12
CA ALA A 355 21.63 24.40 -13.12
C ALA A 355 20.46 24.41 -14.12
N ASN A 356 19.25 24.65 -13.62
CA ASN A 356 18.05 24.80 -14.43
C ASN A 356 18.03 26.17 -15.11
N SER A 357 18.57 26.28 -16.32
CA SER A 357 18.55 27.52 -17.11
C SER A 357 17.19 27.75 -17.81
N TRP A 358 16.10 27.63 -17.05
CA TRP A 358 14.74 27.58 -17.59
C TRP A 358 14.16 28.89 -18.13
N ARG A 359 14.61 30.06 -17.64
CA ARG A 359 13.98 31.35 -17.91
C ARG A 359 13.90 31.73 -19.38
N ARG A 360 14.82 31.29 -20.23
CA ARG A 360 14.82 31.62 -21.66
C ARG A 360 14.12 30.59 -22.54
N LYS A 361 14.25 29.30 -22.23
CA LYS A 361 13.78 28.20 -23.11
C LYS A 361 12.28 27.90 -23.00
N HIS A 362 11.63 28.20 -21.86
CA HIS A 362 10.25 27.80 -21.62
C HIS A 362 9.23 28.95 -21.60
N ARG A 363 9.64 30.16 -21.97
CA ARG A 363 8.69 31.29 -22.10
C ARG A 363 7.52 30.94 -23.02
N ASN A 364 7.76 30.24 -24.13
CA ASN A 364 6.75 29.83 -25.09
C ASN A 364 5.80 28.74 -24.54
N PHE A 365 6.26 27.89 -23.59
CA PHE A 365 5.38 26.91 -22.95
C PHE A 365 4.31 27.59 -22.12
N LEU A 366 4.70 28.59 -21.31
CA LEU A 366 3.78 29.33 -20.44
C LEU A 366 2.73 30.15 -21.22
N THR A 367 3.02 30.55 -22.46
CA THR A 367 2.06 31.25 -23.31
C THR A 367 1.08 30.33 -24.01
N SER A 368 1.41 29.06 -24.16
CA SER A 368 0.65 28.08 -24.93
C SER A 368 -0.06 27.01 -24.11
N HIS A 369 0.31 26.83 -22.81
CA HIS A 369 -0.22 25.77 -21.97
C HIS A 369 -0.55 26.27 -20.57
N ASP A 370 -1.75 25.97 -20.10
CA ASP A 370 -2.12 26.18 -18.70
C ASP A 370 -1.62 25.03 -17.82
N ILE A 371 -0.89 25.37 -16.77
CA ILE A 371 -0.43 24.39 -15.77
C ILE A 371 -1.62 24.01 -14.88
N ARG A 372 -2.09 22.76 -15.01
CA ARG A 372 -3.26 22.25 -14.27
C ARG A 372 -2.88 21.55 -12.96
N LEU A 373 -1.61 21.59 -12.58
CA LEU A 373 -1.14 20.96 -11.34
C LEU A 373 -1.78 21.60 -10.11
N LYS A 374 -2.43 20.76 -9.32
CA LYS A 374 -3.02 21.06 -8.01
C LYS A 374 -2.11 20.68 -6.87
N THR A 375 -1.45 19.51 -6.99
CA THR A 375 -0.56 18.98 -5.95
C THR A 375 0.80 18.65 -6.53
N ILE A 376 1.85 19.09 -5.83
CA ILE A 376 3.23 18.70 -6.10
C ILE A 376 3.82 18.14 -4.83
N PHE A 377 4.31 16.89 -4.89
CA PHE A 377 5.08 16.26 -3.83
C PHE A 377 6.52 16.07 -4.27
N LEU A 378 7.47 16.48 -3.41
CA LEU A 378 8.90 16.35 -3.69
C LEU A 378 9.58 15.62 -2.53
N GLY A 379 9.97 14.37 -2.76
CA GLY A 379 10.78 13.59 -1.83
C GLY A 379 12.23 14.02 -1.87
N TYR A 380 12.91 14.01 -0.71
CA TYR A 380 14.32 14.38 -0.54
C TYR A 380 14.66 15.83 -0.96
N TYR A 381 13.78 16.76 -0.67
CA TYR A 381 14.04 18.19 -0.89
C TYR A 381 15.15 18.70 0.05
N GLN A 382 16.16 19.37 -0.50
CA GLN A 382 17.34 19.86 0.24
C GLN A 382 17.51 21.38 0.20
N GLY A 383 16.61 22.12 -0.44
CA GLY A 383 16.72 23.58 -0.58
C GLY A 383 17.89 24.07 -1.44
N ILE A 384 18.57 23.20 -2.20
CA ILE A 384 19.61 23.62 -3.14
C ILE A 384 19.02 24.37 -4.35
N TRP A 385 19.84 25.16 -5.04
CA TRP A 385 19.39 26.01 -6.15
C TRP A 385 18.49 25.31 -7.18
N ALA A 386 18.85 24.11 -7.59
CA ALA A 386 18.07 23.34 -8.57
C ALA A 386 16.66 23.00 -8.04
N HIS A 387 16.54 22.69 -6.75
CA HIS A 387 15.27 22.40 -6.08
C HIS A 387 14.42 23.67 -5.94
N VAL A 388 15.06 24.76 -5.49
CA VAL A 388 14.41 26.07 -5.35
C VAL A 388 13.88 26.57 -6.70
N ASP A 389 14.71 26.57 -7.75
CA ASP A 389 14.31 26.99 -9.09
C ASP A 389 13.12 26.15 -9.62
N PHE A 390 13.15 24.83 -9.38
CA PHE A 390 12.07 23.94 -9.79
C PHE A 390 10.76 24.31 -9.11
N VAL A 391 10.76 24.42 -7.79
CA VAL A 391 9.54 24.73 -7.01
C VAL A 391 9.03 26.14 -7.33
N THR A 392 9.95 27.11 -7.36
CA THR A 392 9.61 28.52 -7.65
C THR A 392 8.92 28.67 -9.02
N PHE A 393 9.33 27.88 -10.02
CA PHE A 393 8.65 27.89 -11.32
C PHE A 393 7.14 27.61 -11.16
N PHE A 394 6.76 26.56 -10.42
CA PHE A 394 5.36 26.21 -10.22
C PHE A 394 4.64 27.19 -9.29
N VAL A 395 5.31 27.67 -8.26
CA VAL A 395 4.76 28.70 -7.37
C VAL A 395 4.31 29.94 -8.16
N LEU A 396 5.13 30.38 -9.11
CA LEU A 396 4.89 31.61 -9.88
C LEU A 396 3.97 31.43 -11.09
N ASN A 397 3.77 30.19 -11.56
CA ASN A 397 3.08 29.98 -12.85
C ASN A 397 1.84 29.07 -12.78
N ALA A 398 1.70 28.24 -11.74
CA ALA A 398 0.58 27.32 -11.60
C ALA A 398 -0.61 28.00 -10.89
N LYS A 399 -1.58 28.47 -11.65
CA LYS A 399 -2.74 29.27 -11.16
C LYS A 399 -3.73 28.47 -10.31
N VAL A 400 -3.77 27.13 -10.47
CA VAL A 400 -4.70 26.23 -9.78
C VAL A 400 -4.02 25.38 -8.70
N LEU A 401 -2.78 25.72 -8.34
CA LEU A 401 -2.02 24.99 -7.35
C LEU A 401 -2.66 25.13 -5.96
N GLU A 402 -2.85 24.00 -5.30
CA GLU A 402 -3.46 23.91 -3.96
C GLU A 402 -2.42 23.55 -2.90
N SER A 403 -1.48 22.67 -3.23
CA SER A 403 -0.52 22.14 -2.24
C SER A 403 0.84 21.83 -2.86
N ILE A 404 1.89 22.27 -2.17
CA ILE A 404 3.27 21.81 -2.40
C ILE A 404 3.72 21.13 -1.11
N ARG A 405 4.08 19.86 -1.21
CA ARG A 405 4.55 19.05 -0.09
C ARG A 405 6.03 18.74 -0.30
N LEU A 406 6.87 19.18 0.62
CA LEU A 406 8.32 18.99 0.58
C LEU A 406 8.74 18.04 1.70
N GLU A 407 9.33 16.93 1.32
CA GLU A 407 9.95 15.98 2.26
C GLU A 407 11.38 16.45 2.55
N VAL A 408 11.64 16.84 3.78
CA VAL A 408 12.92 17.42 4.23
C VAL A 408 13.57 16.55 5.30
N GLY A 409 14.88 16.51 5.32
CA GLY A 409 15.62 15.74 6.33
C GLY A 409 15.28 16.19 7.76
N SER A 410 15.38 15.28 8.73
CA SER A 410 15.01 15.55 10.13
C SER A 410 15.76 16.74 10.74
N ARG A 411 16.97 17.05 10.24
CA ARG A 411 17.77 18.22 10.69
C ARG A 411 17.17 19.54 10.21
N ASP A 412 16.52 19.53 9.05
CA ASP A 412 15.94 20.71 8.40
C ASP A 412 14.45 20.85 8.73
N PHE A 413 13.89 19.91 9.49
CA PHE A 413 12.48 19.94 9.92
C PHE A 413 12.31 20.85 11.14
N ASN A 414 12.35 22.17 10.93
CA ASN A 414 12.19 23.19 11.96
C ASN A 414 11.60 24.50 11.39
N GLU A 415 10.97 25.29 12.27
CA GLU A 415 10.27 26.52 11.89
C GLU A 415 11.15 27.56 11.19
N ARG A 416 12.43 27.66 11.59
CA ARG A 416 13.37 28.58 10.98
C ARG A 416 13.61 28.24 9.52
N TYR A 417 13.86 26.95 9.22
CA TYR A 417 14.03 26.48 7.85
C TYR A 417 12.75 26.69 7.04
N PHE A 418 11.58 26.43 7.62
CA PHE A 418 10.30 26.63 6.94
C PHE A 418 10.09 28.09 6.55
N ALA A 419 10.36 29.03 7.45
CA ALA A 419 10.27 30.46 7.17
C ALA A 419 11.25 30.91 6.08
N GLU A 420 12.50 30.41 6.12
CA GLU A 420 13.50 30.64 5.08
C GLU A 420 13.02 30.13 3.73
N GLN A 421 12.56 28.89 3.65
CA GLN A 421 12.06 28.31 2.41
C GLN A 421 10.81 29.04 1.88
N HIS A 422 9.92 29.50 2.73
CA HIS A 422 8.79 30.34 2.33
C HIS A 422 9.23 31.59 1.56
N SER A 423 10.28 32.26 2.04
CA SER A 423 10.84 33.45 1.40
C SER A 423 11.57 33.10 0.10
N VAL A 424 12.45 32.11 0.13
CA VAL A 424 13.28 31.70 -1.01
C VAL A 424 12.42 31.18 -2.17
N LEU A 425 11.35 30.46 -1.88
CA LEU A 425 10.37 29.95 -2.87
C LEU A 425 9.38 31.01 -3.34
N GLN A 426 9.49 32.24 -2.86
CA GLN A 426 8.64 33.39 -3.24
C GLN A 426 7.14 33.12 -3.04
N MET A 427 6.76 32.43 -1.96
CA MET A 427 5.37 32.07 -1.68
C MET A 427 4.42 33.28 -1.58
N GLU A 428 4.93 34.48 -1.28
CA GLU A 428 4.15 35.72 -1.29
C GLU A 428 3.69 36.12 -2.70
N LYS A 429 4.48 35.76 -3.74
CA LYS A 429 4.21 36.06 -5.14
C LYS A 429 3.52 34.90 -5.88
N ARG A 430 3.00 33.92 -5.14
CA ARG A 430 2.38 32.73 -5.75
C ARG A 430 1.24 33.08 -6.68
N ALA A 431 1.18 32.41 -7.84
CA ALA A 431 0.14 32.60 -8.84
C ALA A 431 -1.25 32.11 -8.35
N SER A 432 -1.27 31.07 -7.53
CA SER A 432 -2.47 30.58 -6.85
C SER A 432 -2.52 31.04 -5.42
N ARG A 433 -3.49 31.88 -5.06
CA ARG A 433 -3.67 32.37 -3.68
C ARG A 433 -3.95 31.26 -2.68
N GLY A 434 -4.57 30.16 -3.10
CA GLY A 434 -4.89 29.00 -2.30
C GLY A 434 -3.72 28.05 -2.04
N ALA A 435 -2.60 28.22 -2.75
CA ALA A 435 -1.44 27.34 -2.64
C ALA A 435 -0.84 27.34 -1.22
N ARG A 436 -0.69 26.15 -0.64
CA ARG A 436 -0.09 25.92 0.67
C ARG A 436 1.23 25.20 0.52
N LEU A 437 2.22 25.61 1.29
CA LEU A 437 3.50 24.92 1.41
C LEU A 437 3.49 24.08 2.70
N CYS A 438 3.72 22.78 2.58
CA CYS A 438 3.73 21.84 3.68
C CYS A 438 5.06 21.10 3.72
N PHE A 439 5.64 20.95 4.89
CA PHE A 439 6.85 20.15 5.10
C PHE A 439 6.50 18.84 5.79
N LYS A 440 7.17 17.76 5.37
CA LYS A 440 7.07 16.44 5.99
C LYS A 440 8.46 15.89 6.26
N THR A 441 8.58 15.06 7.28
CA THR A 441 9.78 14.23 7.49
C THR A 441 9.79 13.07 6.53
N PRO A 442 10.97 12.55 6.13
CA PRO A 442 11.04 11.36 5.32
C PRO A 442 10.36 10.19 6.01
N CYS A 443 9.60 9.43 5.26
CA CYS A 443 9.16 8.12 5.73
C CYS A 443 10.38 7.20 5.80
N ASP A 444 10.45 6.34 6.82
CA ASP A 444 11.57 5.42 7.04
C ASP A 444 11.76 4.40 5.89
N HIS A 445 10.81 4.35 4.96
CA HIS A 445 10.84 3.42 3.84
C HIS A 445 10.98 4.17 2.52
N ASP A 446 12.06 3.90 1.79
CA ASP A 446 12.25 4.33 0.39
C ASP A 446 11.23 3.68 -0.57
N ALA A 447 10.47 2.68 -0.08
CA ALA A 447 9.45 1.95 -0.84
C ALA A 447 8.10 2.66 -0.82
N PRO A 448 7.28 2.50 -1.86
CA PRO A 448 5.87 2.89 -1.82
C PRO A 448 5.15 2.18 -0.68
N HIS A 449 4.13 2.84 -0.10
CA HIS A 449 3.35 2.28 1.02
C HIS A 449 2.41 1.12 0.63
N VAL A 450 2.54 0.60 -0.56
CA VAL A 450 1.83 -0.59 -1.04
C VAL A 450 2.65 -1.81 -0.63
N MET A 451 2.25 -2.47 0.42
CA MET A 451 2.87 -3.72 0.89
C MET A 451 2.01 -4.94 0.59
N HIS A 452 0.75 -4.72 0.23
CA HIS A 452 -0.25 -5.77 0.02
C HIS A 452 -1.25 -5.35 -1.07
N VAL A 453 -1.87 -6.31 -1.75
CA VAL A 453 -2.87 -6.03 -2.80
C VAL A 453 -4.03 -5.16 -2.29
N GLY A 454 -4.36 -5.22 -0.99
CA GLY A 454 -5.35 -4.35 -0.36
C GLY A 454 -4.98 -2.87 -0.36
N ASP A 455 -3.69 -2.55 -0.30
CA ASP A 455 -3.19 -1.17 -0.25
C ASP A 455 -3.30 -0.46 -1.60
N LEU A 456 -3.44 -1.22 -2.69
CA LEU A 456 -3.62 -0.68 -4.04
C LEU A 456 -4.86 0.22 -4.18
N ASP A 457 -5.89 -0.03 -3.36
CA ASP A 457 -7.13 0.75 -3.35
C ASP A 457 -7.00 2.07 -2.60
N SER A 458 -5.87 2.33 -1.92
CA SER A 458 -5.62 3.57 -1.19
C SER A 458 -5.90 4.80 -2.07
N ALA A 459 -6.50 5.84 -1.49
CA ALA A 459 -6.86 7.07 -2.20
C ALA A 459 -5.63 7.73 -2.84
N ASP A 460 -4.49 7.69 -2.16
CA ASP A 460 -3.21 8.20 -2.64
C ASP A 460 -2.09 7.17 -2.40
N PRO A 461 -1.75 6.35 -3.43
CA PRO A 461 -0.75 5.30 -3.29
C PRO A 461 0.70 5.82 -3.14
N PHE A 462 0.92 7.12 -3.32
CA PHE A 462 2.24 7.77 -3.28
C PHE A 462 2.45 8.65 -2.06
N ALA A 463 1.39 8.99 -1.32
CA ALA A 463 1.51 9.78 -0.11
C ALA A 463 1.91 8.88 1.07
N CYS A 464 2.92 9.35 1.80
CA CYS A 464 3.13 8.88 3.16
C CYS A 464 1.98 9.41 4.03
N GLY A 465 1.30 8.53 4.74
CA GLY A 465 0.23 8.86 5.67
C GLY A 465 0.63 9.85 6.75
#